data_e05e175b555234e5b2e4a97d5991cc53
#
_entry.id   e05e175b555234e5b2e4a97d5991cc53
#
_cell.length_a   1.000
_cell.length_b   1.000
_cell.length_c   1.000
_cell.angle_alpha   90.00
_cell.angle_beta   90.00
_cell.angle_gamma   90.00
#
_symmetry.space_group_name_H-M   'P 1'
#
loop_
_entity.id
_entity.type
_entity.pdbx_description
1 polymer ?
#
loop_
_entity_poly.entity_id
_entity_poly.type
_entity_poly.pdbx_seq_one_letter_code
_entity_poly.pdbx_strand_id
1 'polypeptide(L)' 'MKKQELFNISHKGKILYKGLTEEEYFDKMQDLADEYYENGTPHPLELRTEIKEN' A
#
# COMPACT_ATOMS: atom_id res chain seq x y z
N MET A 1 -9.60 -17.67 -17.02
CA MET A 1 -9.77 -16.30 -16.58
C MET A 1 -8.81 -15.98 -15.46
N LYS A 2 -8.17 -14.83 -15.52
CA LYS A 2 -7.23 -14.45 -14.49
C LYS A 2 -7.95 -13.91 -13.28
N LYS A 3 -7.51 -14.34 -12.10
CA LYS A 3 -7.97 -13.72 -10.87
C LYS A 3 -7.26 -12.40 -10.69
N GLN A 4 -8.01 -11.43 -10.24
CA GLN A 4 -7.44 -10.11 -9.97
C GLN A 4 -7.06 -10.03 -8.51
N GLU A 5 -5.82 -9.68 -8.24
CA GLU A 5 -5.36 -9.48 -6.88
C GLU A 5 -5.57 -8.02 -6.50
N LEU A 6 -6.10 -7.83 -5.31
CA LEU A 6 -6.30 -6.50 -4.76
C LEU A 6 -5.41 -6.34 -3.54
N PHE A 7 -4.90 -5.14 -3.37
CA PHE A 7 -3.94 -4.86 -2.32
C PHE A 7 -4.50 -3.85 -1.34
N ASN A 8 -4.24 -4.10 -0.06
CA ASN A 8 -4.56 -3.14 0.99
C ASN A 8 -3.26 -2.74 1.66
N ILE A 9 -3.13 -1.47 1.97
CA ILE A 9 -1.95 -0.97 2.68
C ILE A 9 -2.40 -0.40 4.01
N SER A 10 -1.76 -0.86 5.08
CA SER A 10 -2.08 -0.35 6.42
C SER A 10 -0.82 0.16 7.10
N HIS A 11 -1.03 1.03 8.06
CA HIS A 11 0.05 1.64 8.84
C HIS A 11 -0.36 1.61 10.29
N LYS A 12 0.40 0.87 11.09
CA LYS A 12 0.15 0.74 12.53
C LYS A 12 -1.30 0.34 12.83
N GLY A 13 -1.82 -0.59 12.07
CA GLY A 13 -3.16 -1.10 12.26
C GLY A 13 -4.25 -0.29 11.60
N LYS A 14 -3.92 0.83 10.98
CA LYS A 14 -4.88 1.65 10.26
C LYS A 14 -4.78 1.41 8.78
N ILE A 15 -5.91 1.15 8.14
CA ILE A 15 -5.93 0.93 6.70
C ILE A 15 -5.84 2.28 6.00
N LEU A 16 -4.77 2.47 5.23
CA LEU A 16 -4.58 3.70 4.47
C LEU A 16 -5.25 3.60 3.09
N TYR A 17 -5.11 2.46 2.44
CA TYR A 17 -5.66 2.24 1.11
C TYR A 17 -6.23 0.84 1.05
N LYS A 18 -7.29 0.68 0.29
CA LYS A 18 -8.01 -0.57 0.23
C LYS A 18 -8.45 -0.83 -1.20
N GLY A 19 -8.34 -2.10 -1.61
CA GLY A 19 -8.83 -2.50 -2.92
C GLY A 19 -8.03 -1.94 -4.08
N LEU A 20 -6.72 -1.82 -3.91
CA LEU A 20 -5.85 -1.30 -4.97
C LEU A 20 -5.51 -2.40 -5.96
N THR A 21 -5.53 -2.06 -7.25
CA THR A 21 -4.96 -2.96 -8.26
C THR A 21 -3.45 -2.92 -8.14
N GLU A 22 -2.78 -3.82 -8.85
CA GLU A 22 -1.32 -3.88 -8.80
C GLU A 22 -0.69 -2.55 -9.21
N GLU A 23 -1.19 -1.93 -10.25
CA GLU A 23 -0.67 -0.65 -10.70
C GLU A 23 -0.89 0.44 -9.65
N GLU A 24 -2.09 0.47 -9.09
CA GLU A 24 -2.40 1.44 -8.06
C GLU A 24 -1.55 1.22 -6.82
N TYR A 25 -1.31 -0.04 -6.49
CA TYR A 25 -0.47 -0.36 -5.36
C TYR A 25 0.94 0.21 -5.53
N PHE A 26 1.54 0.02 -6.71
CA PHE A 26 2.87 0.56 -6.95
C PHE A 26 2.88 2.08 -6.88
N ASP A 27 1.85 2.72 -7.43
CA ASP A 27 1.75 4.18 -7.37
C ASP A 27 1.66 4.67 -5.92
N LYS A 28 0.85 4.01 -5.11
CA LYS A 28 0.69 4.41 -3.72
C LYS A 28 1.95 4.17 -2.90
N MET A 29 2.63 3.07 -3.17
CA MET A 29 3.89 2.79 -2.48
C MET A 29 4.93 3.85 -2.83
N GLN A 30 4.94 4.30 -4.06
CA GLN A 30 5.85 5.38 -4.48
C GLN A 30 5.54 6.66 -3.73
N ASP A 31 4.25 7.00 -3.63
CA ASP A 31 3.83 8.19 -2.89
C ASP A 31 4.24 8.11 -1.43
N LEU A 32 4.05 6.94 -0.82
CA LEU A 32 4.41 6.76 0.58
C LEU A 32 5.92 6.87 0.78
N ALA A 33 6.70 6.38 -0.17
CA ALA A 33 8.15 6.50 -0.10
C ALA A 33 8.57 7.96 -0.19
N ASP A 34 7.94 8.73 -1.08
CA ASP A 34 8.23 10.15 -1.20
C ASP A 34 7.90 10.89 0.09
N GLU A 35 6.79 10.55 0.71
CA GLU A 35 6.41 11.16 1.97
C GLU A 35 7.41 10.85 3.08
N TYR A 36 7.91 9.63 3.09
CA TYR A 36 8.91 9.24 4.06
C TYR A 36 10.18 10.08 3.89
N TYR A 37 10.59 10.30 2.64
CA TYR A 37 11.77 11.11 2.37
C TYR A 37 11.59 12.54 2.85
N GLU A 38 10.40 13.09 2.70
CA GLU A 38 10.16 14.49 3.03
C GLU A 38 9.85 14.70 4.50
N ASN A 39 9.09 13.79 5.09
CA ASN A 39 8.55 13.99 6.43
C ASN A 39 9.03 12.96 7.44
N GLY A 40 9.74 11.93 7.00
CA GLY A 40 10.18 10.86 7.87
C GLY A 40 9.09 9.89 8.26
N THR A 41 7.90 10.03 7.69
CA THR A 41 6.77 9.16 8.00
C THR A 41 5.85 9.07 6.79
N PRO A 42 5.17 7.94 6.57
CA PRO A 42 5.26 6.72 7.37
C PRO A 42 6.53 5.94 7.07
N HIS A 43 7.09 5.31 8.10
CA HIS A 43 8.29 4.49 7.92
C HIS A 43 7.91 3.21 7.17
N PRO A 44 8.70 2.82 6.15
CA PRO A 44 8.33 1.62 5.36
C PRO A 44 8.16 0.35 6.20
N LEU A 45 8.93 0.21 7.26
CA LEU A 45 8.83 -0.96 8.12
C LEU A 45 7.54 -1.01 8.93
N GLU A 46 6.84 0.12 9.01
CA GLU A 46 5.57 0.18 9.72
C GLU A 46 4.40 -0.10 8.81
N LEU A 47 4.64 -0.19 7.52
CA LEU A 47 3.58 -0.44 6.55
C LEU A 47 3.36 -1.93 6.39
N ARG A 48 2.11 -2.33 6.23
CA ARG A 48 1.75 -3.71 5.97
C ARG A 48 0.92 -3.77 4.71
N THR A 49 1.17 -4.81 3.94
CA THR A 49 0.43 -5.05 2.71
C THR A 49 -0.35 -6.34 2.85
N GLU A 50 -1.64 -6.29 2.55
CA GLU A 50 -2.47 -7.47 2.46
C GLU A 50 -2.87 -7.67 1.01
N ILE A 51 -2.81 -8.92 0.57
CA ILE A 51 -3.20 -9.27 -0.80
C ILE A 51 -4.47 -10.07 -0.72
N LYS A 52 -5.49 -9.63 -1.44
CA LYS A 52 -6.75 -10.35 -1.51
C LYS A 52 -7.02 -10.74 -2.94
N GLU A 53 -7.45 -11.98 -3.12
CA GLU A 53 -7.87 -12.44 -4.42
C GLU A 53 -9.35 -12.16 -4.61
N ASN A 54 -9.65 -11.66 -5.78
CA ASN A 54 -11.04 -11.38 -6.10
C ASN A 54 -11.65 -12.52 -6.89
#